data_0e938e432b08882cc42ca427459255ad
#
_entry.id   0e938e432b08882cc42ca427459255ad
#
_cell.length_a   1.000
_cell.length_b   1.000
_cell.length_c   1.000
_cell.angle_alpha   90.00
_cell.angle_beta   90.00
_cell.angle_gamma   90.00
#
_symmetry.space_group_name_H-M   'P 1'
#
loop_
_entity.id
_entity.type
_entity.pdbx_description
1 polymer ?
#
loop_
_entity_poly.entity_id
_entity_poly.type
_entity_poly.pdbx_seq_one_letter_code
_entity_poly.pdbx_strand_id
1 'polypeptide(L)'
;IIDFIIRKPAKSFFKKHENIKEKFKNNIILHFKGQRNIDIKKLIGYSDLFRMRINSYRVIYKVINNKIILIDVIDADNRGDIY
;
A
#
# COMPACT_ATOMS: atom_id res chain seq x y z
N ILE A 1 -4.38 -13.33 -9.36
CA ILE A 1 -3.10 -12.69 -9.71
C ILE A 1 -3.16 -11.21 -9.33
N ILE A 2 -2.13 -10.76 -8.63
CA ILE A 2 -2.02 -9.38 -8.19
C ILE A 2 -0.75 -8.76 -8.79
N ASP A 3 -0.92 -7.65 -9.50
CA ASP A 3 0.20 -6.90 -10.06
C ASP A 3 0.33 -5.55 -9.37
N PHE A 4 1.53 -4.98 -9.41
CA PHE A 4 1.83 -3.71 -8.77
C PHE A 4 2.38 -2.71 -9.78
N ILE A 5 1.88 -1.47 -9.71
CA ILE A 5 2.50 -0.32 -10.35
C ILE A 5 3.02 0.56 -9.23
N ILE A 6 4.30 0.90 -9.25
CA ILE A 6 4.90 1.70 -8.20
C ILE A 6 5.28 3.06 -8.79
N ARG A 7 4.59 4.10 -8.35
CA ARG A 7 4.83 5.46 -8.85
C ARG A 7 6.14 6.01 -8.26
N LYS A 8 6.65 7.07 -8.87
CA LYS A 8 7.94 7.65 -8.53
C LYS A 8 8.14 7.93 -7.04
N PRO A 9 7.21 8.61 -6.35
CA PRO A 9 7.41 8.90 -4.92
C PRO A 9 7.57 7.64 -4.08
N ALA A 10 6.73 6.64 -4.33
CA ALA A 10 6.82 5.37 -3.61
C ALA A 10 8.08 4.61 -3.99
N LYS A 11 8.47 4.67 -5.27
CA LYS A 11 9.68 3.99 -5.73
C LYS A 11 10.92 4.54 -5.05
N SER A 12 11.02 5.86 -4.92
CA SER A 12 12.13 6.50 -4.22
C SER A 12 12.20 6.07 -2.76
N PHE A 13 11.06 6.04 -2.10
CA PHE A 13 10.99 5.61 -0.71
C PHE A 13 11.42 4.14 -0.58
N PHE A 14 10.89 3.27 -1.43
CA PHE A 14 11.16 1.84 -1.35
C PHE A 14 12.61 1.49 -1.66
N LYS A 15 13.30 2.32 -2.44
CA LYS A 15 14.73 2.13 -2.65
C LYS A 15 15.53 2.17 -1.35
N LYS A 16 15.09 3.01 -0.42
CA LYS A 16 15.73 3.16 0.89
C LYS A 16 15.14 2.23 1.94
N HIS A 17 14.02 1.59 1.65
CA HIS A 17 13.30 0.77 2.61
C HIS A 17 12.78 -0.50 1.94
N GLU A 18 13.70 -1.35 1.47
CA GLU A 18 13.34 -2.57 0.76
C GLU A 18 12.49 -3.51 1.61
N ASN A 19 12.78 -3.59 2.90
CA ASN A 19 12.00 -4.43 3.81
C ASN A 19 10.55 -3.98 3.92
N ILE A 20 10.31 -2.68 3.85
CA ILE A 20 8.94 -2.14 3.90
C ILE A 20 8.21 -2.46 2.60
N LYS A 21 8.90 -2.38 1.47
CA LYS A 21 8.33 -2.77 0.18
C LYS A 21 7.87 -4.22 0.21
N GLU A 22 8.72 -5.12 0.71
CA GLU A 22 8.38 -6.55 0.79
C GLU A 22 7.19 -6.78 1.73
N LYS A 23 7.19 -6.13 2.87
CA LYS A 23 6.08 -6.22 3.82
C LYS A 23 4.78 -5.72 3.20
N PHE A 24 4.84 -4.61 2.47
CA PHE A 24 3.66 -4.08 1.81
C PHE A 24 3.07 -5.09 0.83
N LYS A 25 3.92 -5.64 -0.05
CA LYS A 25 3.46 -6.61 -1.05
C LYS A 25 2.86 -7.85 -0.38
N ASN A 26 3.53 -8.38 0.62
CA ASN A 26 3.02 -9.55 1.36
C ASN A 26 1.70 -9.24 2.04
N ASN A 27 1.57 -8.06 2.64
CA ASN A 27 0.34 -7.67 3.32
C ASN A 27 -0.82 -7.51 2.34
N ILE A 28 -0.57 -6.99 1.14
CA ILE A 28 -1.59 -6.91 0.11
C ILE A 28 -2.11 -8.30 -0.24
N ILE A 29 -1.19 -9.24 -0.47
CA ILE A 29 -1.56 -10.62 -0.81
C ILE A 29 -2.38 -11.24 0.32
N LEU A 30 -1.94 -11.07 1.56
CA LEU A 30 -2.64 -11.60 2.74
C LEU A 30 -4.02 -10.98 2.89
N HIS A 31 -4.13 -9.68 2.65
CA HIS A 31 -5.40 -8.98 2.75
C HIS A 31 -6.42 -9.55 1.75
N PHE A 32 -6.01 -9.80 0.52
CA PHE A 32 -6.90 -10.37 -0.49
C PHE A 32 -7.21 -11.85 -0.23
N LYS A 33 -6.47 -12.49 0.66
CA LYS A 33 -6.78 -13.85 1.13
C LYS A 33 -7.69 -13.86 2.36
N GLY A 34 -8.09 -12.68 2.85
CA GLY A 34 -9.01 -12.58 3.98
C GLY A 34 -8.37 -12.26 5.31
N GLN A 35 -7.07 -12.00 5.36
CA GLN A 35 -6.40 -11.63 6.60
C GLN A 35 -6.91 -10.28 7.09
N ARG A 36 -7.25 -10.17 8.39
CA ARG A 36 -7.94 -9.00 8.92
C ARG A 36 -7.11 -8.12 9.85
N ASN A 37 -5.95 -8.57 10.28
CA ASN A 37 -5.14 -7.81 11.24
C ASN A 37 -4.13 -6.88 10.57
N ILE A 38 -4.37 -6.50 9.32
CA ILE A 38 -3.53 -5.58 8.58
C ILE A 38 -4.15 -4.18 8.68
N ASP A 39 -3.33 -3.19 9.02
CA ASP A 39 -3.81 -1.82 9.24
C ASP A 39 -4.01 -1.11 7.89
N ILE A 40 -5.18 -1.32 7.31
CA ILE A 40 -5.57 -0.72 6.05
C ILE A 40 -6.82 0.13 6.29
N LYS A 41 -6.80 1.36 5.79
CA LYS A 41 -7.92 2.27 5.95
C LYS A 41 -8.17 3.02 4.65
N LYS A 42 -9.46 3.15 4.30
CA LYS A 42 -9.86 3.96 3.14
C LYS A 42 -9.75 5.42 3.48
N LEU A 43 -9.18 6.22 2.58
CA LEU A 43 -9.01 7.65 2.82
C LEU A 43 -10.32 8.39 2.58
N ILE A 44 -10.68 9.25 3.53
CA ILE A 44 -11.89 10.05 3.46
C ILE A 44 -11.73 11.10 2.35
N GLY A 45 -12.78 11.27 1.54
CA GLY A 45 -12.75 12.23 0.44
C GLY A 45 -12.19 11.71 -0.86
N TYR A 46 -11.68 10.47 -0.86
CA TYR A 46 -11.14 9.83 -2.05
C TYR A 46 -11.83 8.49 -2.23
N SER A 47 -12.46 8.28 -3.38
CA SER A 47 -13.33 7.11 -3.58
C SER A 47 -12.59 5.78 -3.60
N ASP A 48 -11.31 5.78 -3.99
CA ASP A 48 -10.59 4.54 -4.25
C ASP A 48 -9.15 4.53 -3.70
N LEU A 49 -8.82 5.44 -2.81
CA LEU A 49 -7.50 5.49 -2.18
C LEU A 49 -7.51 4.83 -0.81
N PHE A 50 -6.46 4.07 -0.55
CA PHE A 50 -6.27 3.35 0.72
C PHE A 50 -4.92 3.70 1.30
N ARG A 51 -4.84 3.59 2.63
CA ARG A 51 -3.60 3.76 3.37
C ARG A 51 -3.31 2.45 4.12
N MET A 52 -2.11 1.91 3.91
CA MET A 52 -1.61 0.81 4.74
C MET A 52 -0.51 1.33 5.64
N ARG A 53 -0.64 1.09 6.93
CA ARG A 53 0.39 1.45 7.89
C ARG A 53 1.24 0.23 8.19
N ILE A 54 2.57 0.39 8.08
CA ILE A 54 3.53 -0.66 8.37
C ILE A 54 4.58 -0.05 9.29
N ASN A 55 4.62 -0.47 10.56
CA ASN A 55 5.46 0.14 11.59
C ASN A 55 5.12 1.64 11.67
N SER A 56 6.11 2.51 11.51
CA SER A 56 5.88 3.96 11.49
C SER A 56 5.74 4.51 10.07
N TYR A 57 5.67 3.64 9.08
CA TYR A 57 5.60 4.04 7.68
C TYR A 57 4.18 3.92 7.15
N ARG A 58 3.92 4.63 6.06
CA ARG A 58 2.60 4.68 5.44
C ARG A 58 2.75 4.50 3.94
N VAL A 59 1.88 3.67 3.35
CA VAL A 59 1.84 3.47 1.90
C VAL A 59 0.43 3.82 1.42
N ILE A 60 0.36 4.69 0.42
CA ILE A 60 -0.90 5.11 -0.19
C ILE A 60 -1.02 4.39 -1.54
N TYR A 61 -2.14 3.73 -1.76
CA TYR A 61 -2.33 2.97 -2.97
C TYR A 61 -3.79 2.97 -3.41
N LYS A 62 -3.99 2.59 -4.66
CA LYS A 62 -5.31 2.47 -5.28
C LYS A 62 -5.50 1.03 -5.72
N VAL A 63 -6.71 0.51 -5.62
CA VAL A 63 -7.03 -0.85 -6.06
C VAL A 63 -7.86 -0.76 -7.33
N ILE A 64 -7.36 -1.38 -8.39
CA ILE A 64 -8.07 -1.45 -9.66
C ILE A 64 -8.45 -2.91 -9.89
N ASN A 65 -9.76 -3.18 -9.85
CA ASN A 65 -10.30 -4.52 -10.02
C ASN A 65 -10.67 -4.75 -11.47
N ASN A 66 -9.92 -5.63 -12.12
CA ASN A 66 -10.16 -6.06 -13.49
C ASN A 66 -10.02 -7.58 -13.54
N LYS A 67 -9.65 -8.11 -14.70
CA LYS A 67 -9.33 -9.54 -14.81
C LYS A 67 -8.20 -9.92 -13.87
N ILE A 68 -7.30 -9.00 -13.63
CA ILE A 68 -6.29 -9.12 -12.58
C ILE A 68 -6.49 -7.96 -11.60
N ILE A 69 -6.04 -8.14 -10.37
CA ILE A 69 -6.05 -7.08 -9.39
C ILE A 69 -4.78 -6.27 -9.55
N LEU A 70 -4.94 -4.97 -9.81
CA LEU A 70 -3.82 -4.07 -10.01
C LEU A 70 -3.73 -3.12 -8.83
N ILE A 71 -2.58 -3.10 -8.17
CA ILE A 71 -2.31 -2.21 -7.05
C ILE A 71 -1.44 -1.07 -7.54
N ASP A 72 -2.01 0.12 -7.61
CA ASP A 72 -1.32 1.33 -8.06
C ASP A 72 -0.79 2.06 -6.83
N VAL A 73 0.49 1.88 -6.55
CA VAL A 73 1.14 2.45 -5.36
C VAL A 73 1.55 3.88 -5.67
N ILE A 74 0.88 4.83 -5.02
CA ILE A 74 0.99 6.25 -5.33
C ILE A 74 2.09 6.91 -4.52
N ASP A 75 2.17 6.62 -3.23
CA ASP A 75 3.12 7.28 -2.34
C ASP A 75 3.46 6.39 -1.16
N ALA A 76 4.62 6.63 -0.56
CA ALA A 76 5.02 5.96 0.66
C ALA A 76 5.95 6.90 1.43
N ASP A 77 5.77 7.00 2.75
CA ASP A 77 6.60 7.88 3.54
C ASP A 77 6.57 7.49 5.02
N ASN A 78 7.35 8.20 5.82
CA ASN A 78 7.47 7.98 7.25
C ASN A 78 6.69 9.07 7.99
N ARG A 79 5.37 8.97 7.95
CA ARG A 79 4.51 9.95 8.63
C ARG A 79 3.48 9.28 9.55
N GLY A 80 3.86 8.15 10.12
CA GLY A 80 2.93 7.38 10.92
C GLY A 80 2.40 8.10 12.14
N ASP A 81 3.11 9.09 12.63
CA ASP A 81 2.76 9.83 13.84
C ASP A 81 1.97 11.13 13.59
N ILE A 82 1.67 11.43 12.34
CA ILE A 82 1.01 12.70 11.99
C ILE A 82 -0.51 12.62 12.13
N TYR A 83 -1.02 11.45 12.34
CA TYR A 83 -2.47 11.28 12.45
C TYR A 83 -2.93 11.23 13.89
#